data_05af60f2e4bd0f4046707205549014c7
#
_entry.id   05af60f2e4bd0f4046707205549014c7
#
_cell.length_a   1.000
_cell.length_b   1.000
_cell.length_c   1.000
_cell.angle_alpha   90.00
_cell.angle_beta   90.00
_cell.angle_gamma   90.00
#
_symmetry.space_group_name_H-M   'P 1'
#
loop_
_entity.id
_entity.type
_entity.pdbx_description
1 polymer ?
#
loop_
_entity_poly.entity_id
_entity_poly.type
_entity_poly.pdbx_seq_one_letter_code
_entity_poly.pdbx_strand_id
1 'polypeptide(L)'
;MIRVLAALIALFGLAVPVVRAETVGSKVFTEGVILGEIAKAALDRAGVPSTHRRGLGGSRILFDAVKARRIDLYAEYTGTLRFELLSAQRLPNDAALVDALAKEGMILSKPLGFSDSYAIAMRADRARSLGIRTLSDLARHPELVPGFSNEFVDRKDGWPALASAYGLTGLHVRGIDHDLAYRALVSRQIDLTDAYTTDAELAAYNLVVLDDDKRFFPRYDAVYVMRADISDKARAAIDALAGTIDEPKMRSLNQLVRMGKQSEATAARQALSGGAIGGPGAESGEPSRWQRILDRTAEHLALVAAALLAALLVALPLGVLAAQQRRIGTAVLAVTGVLQTIPSLALFVVLIPLLGIGAAPTIFALFLYSLLPIVRNTHAGLTGIAPALLDSADALGLTRPARLRRIELPLALPTILAGVRTAAVIAVGLATLGAVIGAGGYGQPILTGIRLNSTPLILEGAVPAAVLALLIEGLFTLIERWAVPRGLQPRAAR
;
A
#
# COMPACT_ATOMS: atom_id res chain seq x y z
N MET A 1 30.14 37.35 -12.80
CA MET A 1 29.23 36.40 -12.12
C MET A 1 28.51 35.46 -13.08
N ILE A 2 27.86 35.91 -14.14
CA ILE A 2 27.12 35.07 -15.12
C ILE A 2 28.00 34.02 -15.83
N ARG A 3 29.26 34.36 -16.18
CA ARG A 3 30.22 33.45 -16.85
C ARG A 3 30.75 32.34 -15.91
N VAL A 4 30.83 32.57 -14.62
CA VAL A 4 31.22 31.55 -13.61
C VAL A 4 30.07 30.59 -13.32
N LEU A 5 28.83 31.09 -13.33
CA LEU A 5 27.65 30.26 -13.19
C LEU A 5 27.42 29.34 -14.40
N ALA A 6 27.67 29.84 -15.61
CA ALA A 6 27.61 29.04 -16.83
C ALA A 6 28.71 27.96 -16.90
N ALA A 7 29.91 28.22 -16.39
CA ALA A 7 31.00 27.25 -16.29
C ALA A 7 30.73 26.17 -15.24
N LEU A 8 30.06 26.50 -14.12
CA LEU A 8 29.62 25.53 -13.11
C LEU A 8 28.48 24.62 -13.62
N ILE A 9 27.56 25.15 -14.42
CA ILE A 9 26.52 24.37 -15.06
C ILE A 9 27.07 23.42 -16.13
N ALA A 10 28.11 23.84 -16.86
CA ALA A 10 28.77 22.99 -17.85
C ALA A 10 29.66 21.89 -17.23
N LEU A 11 30.15 22.05 -16.00
CA LEU A 11 30.92 21.03 -15.28
C LEU A 11 30.02 19.91 -14.68
N PHE A 12 28.73 20.17 -14.47
CA PHE A 12 27.75 19.17 -14.05
C PHE A 12 27.09 18.42 -15.22
N GLY A 13 27.44 18.77 -16.47
CA GLY A 13 26.94 18.16 -17.70
C GLY A 13 27.68 16.91 -18.18
N LEU A 14 28.55 16.31 -17.38
CA LEU A 14 28.98 14.94 -17.59
C LEU A 14 27.80 14.03 -17.21
N ALA A 15 26.95 13.70 -18.19
CA ALA A 15 25.96 12.67 -18.12
C ALA A 15 26.68 11.34 -17.84
N VAL A 16 26.94 11.05 -16.56
CA VAL A 16 27.13 9.67 -16.12
C VAL A 16 25.86 8.97 -16.57
N PRO A 17 25.92 7.90 -17.38
CA PRO A 17 24.74 7.13 -17.70
C PRO A 17 24.14 6.69 -16.36
N VAL A 18 23.02 7.29 -15.95
CA VAL A 18 22.27 6.84 -14.80
C VAL A 18 21.74 5.48 -15.20
N VAL A 19 22.44 4.42 -14.76
CA VAL A 19 21.95 3.06 -14.92
C VAL A 19 20.64 3.04 -14.13
N ARG A 20 19.52 3.06 -14.86
CA ARG A 20 18.20 3.05 -14.27
C ARG A 20 18.04 1.72 -13.52
N ALA A 21 17.78 1.78 -12.23
CA ALA A 21 17.49 0.60 -11.44
C ALA A 21 16.15 0.02 -11.86
N GLU A 22 16.10 -1.29 -12.09
CA GLU A 22 14.86 -2.00 -12.39
C GLU A 22 13.97 -2.06 -11.12
N THR A 23 12.70 -1.77 -11.27
CA THR A 23 11.76 -1.76 -10.16
C THR A 23 10.91 -3.02 -10.17
N VAL A 24 11.14 -3.89 -9.21
CA VAL A 24 10.32 -5.08 -8.94
C VAL A 24 9.11 -4.67 -8.12
N GLY A 25 7.90 -5.05 -8.53
CA GLY A 25 6.70 -4.96 -7.71
C GLY A 25 6.33 -6.31 -7.08
N SER A 26 5.58 -6.31 -5.97
CA SER A 26 4.98 -7.54 -5.45
C SER A 26 3.56 -7.34 -4.96
N LYS A 27 2.78 -8.43 -5.01
CA LYS A 27 1.44 -8.51 -4.44
C LYS A 27 1.50 -8.42 -2.92
N VAL A 28 0.34 -8.23 -2.29
CA VAL A 28 0.25 -8.02 -0.83
C VAL A 28 0.45 -9.29 -0.01
N PHE A 29 0.26 -10.49 -0.55
CA PHE A 29 0.40 -11.75 0.19
C PHE A 29 1.85 -12.24 0.23
N THR A 30 2.16 -13.10 1.20
CA THR A 30 3.54 -13.51 1.57
C THR A 30 4.32 -14.08 0.39
N GLU A 31 3.75 -15.02 -0.37
CA GLU A 31 4.41 -15.62 -1.54
C GLU A 31 4.76 -14.57 -2.59
N GLY A 32 3.83 -13.65 -2.88
CA GLY A 32 4.08 -12.56 -3.83
C GLY A 32 5.28 -11.70 -3.41
N VAL A 33 5.45 -11.43 -2.11
CA VAL A 33 6.60 -10.67 -1.59
C VAL A 33 7.88 -11.50 -1.69
N ILE A 34 7.85 -12.79 -1.36
CA ILE A 34 9.00 -13.70 -1.51
C ILE A 34 9.47 -13.74 -2.97
N LEU A 35 8.55 -13.90 -3.91
CA LEU A 35 8.86 -13.91 -5.35
C LEU A 35 9.45 -12.57 -5.80
N GLY A 36 8.95 -11.45 -5.28
CA GLY A 36 9.54 -10.12 -5.53
C GLY A 36 10.98 -10.00 -5.03
N GLU A 37 11.27 -10.53 -3.83
CA GLU A 37 12.63 -10.57 -3.29
C GLU A 37 13.55 -11.53 -4.07
N ILE A 38 13.03 -12.65 -4.57
CA ILE A 38 13.77 -13.58 -5.44
C ILE A 38 14.16 -12.88 -6.74
N ALA A 39 13.22 -12.17 -7.40
CA ALA A 39 13.52 -11.41 -8.60
C ALA A 39 14.59 -10.34 -8.36
N LYS A 40 14.42 -9.55 -7.28
CA LYS A 40 15.41 -8.54 -6.89
C LYS A 40 16.79 -9.17 -6.68
N ALA A 41 16.88 -10.24 -5.90
CA ALA A 41 18.14 -10.91 -5.62
C ALA A 41 18.78 -11.53 -6.87
N ALA A 42 17.99 -12.03 -7.82
CA ALA A 42 18.47 -12.52 -9.11
C ALA A 42 19.05 -11.38 -9.98
N LEU A 43 18.37 -10.24 -10.05
CA LEU A 43 18.84 -9.05 -10.75
C LEU A 43 20.14 -8.52 -10.14
N ASP A 44 20.19 -8.38 -8.81
CA ASP A 44 21.40 -7.91 -8.11
C ASP A 44 22.59 -8.83 -8.34
N ARG A 45 22.41 -10.17 -8.30
CA ARG A 45 23.46 -11.17 -8.64
C ARG A 45 23.95 -11.04 -10.07
N ALA A 46 23.06 -10.70 -10.98
CA ALA A 46 23.43 -10.42 -12.37
C ALA A 46 24.09 -9.02 -12.54
N GLY A 47 24.24 -8.23 -11.48
CA GLY A 47 24.78 -6.87 -11.55
C GLY A 47 23.83 -5.90 -12.28
N VAL A 48 22.52 -6.12 -12.16
CA VAL A 48 21.47 -5.20 -12.60
C VAL A 48 20.95 -4.48 -11.34
N PRO A 49 21.20 -3.17 -11.18
CA PRO A 49 20.67 -2.44 -10.03
C PRO A 49 19.14 -2.58 -9.96
N SER A 50 18.62 -2.97 -8.79
CA SER A 50 17.20 -3.18 -8.65
C SER A 50 16.65 -2.69 -7.32
N THR A 51 15.36 -2.33 -7.30
CA THR A 51 14.60 -1.97 -6.10
C THR A 51 13.35 -2.82 -6.02
N HIS A 52 12.88 -3.13 -4.81
CA HIS A 52 11.65 -3.87 -4.62
C HIS A 52 10.60 -3.01 -3.91
N ARG A 53 9.47 -2.79 -4.58
CA ARG A 53 8.28 -2.18 -4.01
C ARG A 53 7.33 -3.27 -3.53
N ARG A 54 7.33 -3.47 -2.23
CA ARG A 54 6.61 -4.58 -1.58
C ARG A 54 5.13 -4.26 -1.40
N GLY A 55 4.26 -5.26 -1.64
CA GLY A 55 2.87 -5.22 -1.24
C GLY A 55 2.05 -4.09 -1.87
N LEU A 56 2.19 -3.89 -3.18
CA LEU A 56 1.54 -2.79 -3.91
C LEU A 56 0.03 -2.98 -4.11
N GLY A 57 -0.51 -4.16 -3.84
CA GLY A 57 -1.92 -4.49 -4.04
C GLY A 57 -2.14 -5.85 -4.69
N GLY A 58 -3.33 -6.05 -5.26
CA GLY A 58 -3.69 -7.27 -6.01
C GLY A 58 -3.23 -7.23 -7.47
N SER A 59 -3.53 -8.30 -8.19
CA SER A 59 -3.08 -8.55 -9.58
C SER A 59 -3.35 -7.39 -10.54
N ARG A 60 -4.55 -6.78 -10.49
CA ARG A 60 -4.92 -5.66 -11.38
C ARG A 60 -4.01 -4.46 -11.18
N ILE A 61 -3.71 -4.10 -9.92
CA ILE A 61 -2.88 -2.93 -9.61
C ILE A 61 -1.46 -3.09 -10.16
N LEU A 62 -0.86 -4.29 -9.99
CA LEU A 62 0.49 -4.54 -10.49
C LEU A 62 0.53 -4.64 -12.01
N PHE A 63 -0.46 -5.28 -12.63
CA PHE A 63 -0.59 -5.35 -14.08
C PHE A 63 -0.63 -3.94 -14.71
N ASP A 64 -1.51 -3.09 -14.19
CA ASP A 64 -1.64 -1.71 -14.64
C ASP A 64 -0.37 -0.88 -14.33
N ALA A 65 0.34 -1.20 -13.24
CA ALA A 65 1.61 -0.54 -12.89
C ALA A 65 2.74 -0.88 -13.88
N VAL A 66 2.83 -2.15 -14.37
CA VAL A 66 3.78 -2.51 -15.45
C VAL A 66 3.40 -1.81 -16.74
N LYS A 67 2.13 -1.85 -17.14
CA LYS A 67 1.60 -1.17 -18.31
C LYS A 67 1.86 0.34 -18.29
N ALA A 68 1.70 0.97 -17.13
CA ALA A 68 1.97 2.37 -16.92
C ALA A 68 3.47 2.70 -16.67
N ARG A 69 4.37 1.73 -16.78
CA ARG A 69 5.82 1.88 -16.56
C ARG A 69 6.18 2.39 -15.16
N ARG A 70 5.39 2.05 -14.13
CA ARG A 70 5.63 2.40 -12.73
C ARG A 70 6.47 1.37 -12.00
N ILE A 71 6.43 0.12 -12.47
CA ILE A 71 7.33 -0.98 -12.13
C ILE A 71 7.77 -1.66 -13.43
N ASP A 72 8.86 -2.38 -13.38
CA ASP A 72 9.43 -3.01 -14.57
C ASP A 72 9.05 -4.49 -14.67
N LEU A 73 8.80 -5.15 -13.53
CA LEU A 73 8.34 -6.54 -13.47
C LEU A 73 7.66 -6.87 -12.14
N TYR A 74 6.88 -7.96 -12.14
CA TYR A 74 6.30 -8.58 -10.94
C TYR A 74 5.96 -10.05 -11.20
N ALA A 75 5.82 -10.85 -10.12
CA ALA A 75 5.38 -12.23 -10.22
C ALA A 75 3.86 -12.31 -10.37
N GLU A 76 3.40 -13.14 -11.29
CA GLU A 76 2.00 -13.39 -11.59
C GLU A 76 1.79 -14.87 -11.93
N TYR A 77 0.54 -15.29 -12.09
CA TYR A 77 0.17 -16.65 -12.43
C TYR A 77 -0.59 -16.68 -13.77
N THR A 78 -0.29 -17.68 -14.60
CA THR A 78 -0.87 -17.80 -15.96
C THR A 78 -2.39 -17.85 -15.94
N GLY A 79 -2.99 -18.55 -14.97
CA GLY A 79 -4.44 -18.59 -14.78
C GLY A 79 -5.02 -17.20 -14.47
N THR A 80 -4.42 -16.43 -13.57
CA THR A 80 -4.85 -15.07 -13.25
C THR A 80 -4.79 -14.15 -14.47
N LEU A 81 -3.71 -14.26 -15.26
CA LEU A 81 -3.58 -13.47 -16.49
C LEU A 81 -4.71 -13.79 -17.49
N ARG A 82 -5.03 -15.07 -17.69
CA ARG A 82 -6.02 -15.51 -18.68
C ARG A 82 -7.46 -15.31 -18.24
N PHE A 83 -7.79 -15.73 -17.00
CA PHE A 83 -9.17 -15.86 -16.57
C PHE A 83 -9.68 -14.64 -15.79
N GLU A 84 -8.78 -13.79 -15.31
CA GLU A 84 -9.14 -12.56 -14.62
C GLU A 84 -8.71 -11.30 -15.39
N LEU A 85 -7.40 -11.08 -15.55
CA LEU A 85 -6.88 -9.81 -16.08
C LEU A 85 -7.23 -9.59 -17.57
N LEU A 86 -7.12 -10.64 -18.39
CA LEU A 86 -7.41 -10.63 -19.84
C LEU A 86 -8.65 -11.45 -20.20
N SER A 87 -9.53 -11.73 -19.23
CA SER A 87 -10.72 -12.58 -19.41
C SER A 87 -11.64 -12.16 -20.58
N ALA A 88 -11.70 -10.85 -20.88
CA ALA A 88 -12.47 -10.33 -22.01
C ALA A 88 -11.98 -10.86 -23.38
N GLN A 89 -10.71 -11.24 -23.49
CA GLN A 89 -10.10 -11.72 -24.74
C GLN A 89 -10.30 -13.22 -24.96
N ARG A 90 -10.82 -13.98 -23.98
CA ARG A 90 -11.10 -15.43 -24.05
C ARG A 90 -9.94 -16.24 -24.62
N LEU A 91 -8.74 -16.06 -24.06
CA LEU A 91 -7.51 -16.66 -24.56
C LEU A 91 -7.53 -18.18 -24.42
N PRO A 92 -7.36 -18.97 -25.51
CA PRO A 92 -7.53 -20.42 -25.47
C PRO A 92 -6.34 -21.17 -24.82
N ASN A 93 -5.13 -20.60 -24.88
CA ASN A 93 -3.89 -21.23 -24.41
C ASN A 93 -2.83 -20.18 -24.06
N ASP A 94 -1.68 -20.63 -23.59
CA ASP A 94 -0.60 -19.75 -23.15
C ASP A 94 0.11 -19.04 -24.33
N ALA A 95 0.12 -19.61 -25.53
CA ALA A 95 0.64 -18.92 -26.71
C ALA A 95 -0.21 -17.66 -27.02
N ALA A 96 -1.53 -17.79 -26.99
CA ALA A 96 -2.43 -16.64 -27.13
C ALA A 96 -2.27 -15.62 -26.00
N LEU A 97 -1.93 -16.06 -24.78
CA LEU A 97 -1.61 -15.19 -23.67
C LEU A 97 -0.34 -14.36 -23.95
N VAL A 98 0.73 -14.99 -24.43
CA VAL A 98 1.98 -14.30 -24.79
C VAL A 98 1.71 -13.23 -25.86
N ASP A 99 0.96 -13.58 -26.90
CA ASP A 99 0.60 -12.64 -27.99
C ASP A 99 -0.26 -11.46 -27.48
N ALA A 100 -1.17 -11.74 -26.55
CA ALA A 100 -2.01 -10.70 -25.95
C ALA A 100 -1.19 -9.73 -25.09
N LEU A 101 -0.27 -10.23 -24.30
CA LEU A 101 0.63 -9.42 -23.47
C LEU A 101 1.61 -8.60 -24.33
N ALA A 102 2.10 -9.16 -25.41
CA ALA A 102 2.98 -8.44 -26.34
C ALA A 102 2.30 -7.19 -26.93
N LYS A 103 1.00 -7.26 -27.23
CA LYS A 103 0.19 -6.11 -27.70
C LYS A 103 0.06 -5.01 -26.62
N GLU A 104 0.16 -5.40 -25.35
CA GLU A 104 0.14 -4.47 -24.22
C GLU A 104 1.55 -3.98 -23.83
N GLY A 105 2.59 -4.34 -24.61
CA GLY A 105 3.98 -3.96 -24.34
C GLY A 105 4.63 -4.75 -23.19
N MET A 106 4.15 -5.96 -22.94
CA MET A 106 4.64 -6.85 -21.87
C MET A 106 5.09 -8.19 -22.41
N ILE A 107 5.99 -8.85 -21.68
CA ILE A 107 6.48 -10.20 -21.97
C ILE A 107 6.37 -11.05 -20.69
N LEU A 108 6.34 -12.38 -20.88
CA LEU A 108 6.42 -13.36 -19.79
C LEU A 108 7.82 -13.96 -19.70
N SER A 109 8.23 -14.26 -18.47
CA SER A 109 9.33 -15.20 -18.23
C SER A 109 8.90 -16.64 -18.57
N LYS A 110 9.87 -17.54 -18.60
CA LYS A 110 9.55 -18.98 -18.50
C LYS A 110 8.94 -19.28 -17.11
N PRO A 111 8.10 -20.35 -17.00
CA PRO A 111 7.55 -20.76 -15.71
C PRO A 111 8.63 -21.10 -14.68
N LEU A 112 8.40 -20.70 -13.43
CA LEU A 112 9.33 -20.91 -12.31
C LEU A 112 9.48 -22.37 -11.91
N GLY A 113 8.44 -23.20 -12.16
CA GLY A 113 8.44 -24.64 -11.89
C GLY A 113 7.35 -25.12 -10.93
N PHE A 114 6.46 -24.23 -10.49
CA PHE A 114 5.31 -24.58 -9.66
C PHE A 114 4.02 -23.92 -10.16
N SER A 115 2.91 -24.53 -9.74
CA SER A 115 1.56 -23.98 -9.95
C SER A 115 0.98 -23.67 -8.57
N ASP A 116 0.49 -22.44 -8.40
CA ASP A 116 -0.20 -22.01 -7.18
C ASP A 116 -1.69 -21.89 -7.46
N SER A 117 -2.36 -23.04 -7.49
CA SER A 117 -3.78 -23.13 -7.79
C SER A 117 -4.65 -22.77 -6.59
N TYR A 118 -5.84 -22.23 -6.86
CA TYR A 118 -6.86 -22.15 -5.82
C TYR A 118 -7.30 -23.54 -5.36
N ALA A 119 -7.65 -23.61 -4.10
CA ALA A 119 -8.26 -24.76 -3.46
C ALA A 119 -9.27 -24.28 -2.41
N ILE A 120 -10.19 -25.15 -2.00
CA ILE A 120 -11.04 -24.90 -0.85
C ILE A 120 -10.55 -25.77 0.31
N ALA A 121 -10.29 -25.12 1.44
CA ALA A 121 -9.79 -25.77 2.64
C ALA A 121 -10.79 -25.67 3.79
N MET A 122 -10.80 -26.69 4.64
CA MET A 122 -11.55 -26.73 5.89
C MET A 122 -10.77 -27.48 6.97
N ARG A 123 -11.20 -27.36 8.23
CA ARG A 123 -10.57 -28.15 9.30
C ARG A 123 -10.81 -29.65 9.11
N ALA A 124 -9.78 -30.46 9.30
CA ALA A 124 -9.85 -31.91 9.13
C ALA A 124 -10.85 -32.60 10.08
N ASP A 125 -11.04 -32.07 11.31
CA ASP A 125 -12.05 -32.58 12.25
C ASP A 125 -13.47 -32.35 11.72
N ARG A 126 -13.73 -31.16 11.18
CA ARG A 126 -15.05 -30.78 10.65
C ARG A 126 -15.36 -31.55 9.37
N ALA A 127 -14.39 -31.66 8.44
CA ALA A 127 -14.56 -32.46 7.22
C ALA A 127 -14.94 -33.90 7.52
N ARG A 128 -14.22 -34.54 8.45
CA ARG A 128 -14.51 -35.92 8.87
C ARG A 128 -15.87 -36.06 9.53
N SER A 129 -16.25 -35.12 10.41
CA SER A 129 -17.54 -35.20 11.11
C SER A 129 -18.75 -35.10 10.19
N LEU A 130 -18.60 -34.38 9.05
CA LEU A 130 -19.66 -34.19 8.05
C LEU A 130 -19.53 -35.14 6.84
N GLY A 131 -18.44 -35.94 6.78
CA GLY A 131 -18.17 -36.82 5.64
C GLY A 131 -17.82 -36.09 4.35
N ILE A 132 -17.34 -34.84 4.44
CA ILE A 132 -16.98 -34.01 3.29
C ILE A 132 -15.57 -34.36 2.83
N ARG A 133 -15.40 -34.67 1.53
CA ARG A 133 -14.11 -34.95 0.88
C ARG A 133 -13.93 -34.15 -0.40
N THR A 134 -15.01 -33.90 -1.14
CA THR A 134 -14.98 -33.24 -2.44
C THR A 134 -15.71 -31.89 -2.39
N LEU A 135 -15.49 -31.05 -3.39
CA LEU A 135 -16.25 -29.80 -3.53
C LEU A 135 -17.74 -30.06 -3.79
N SER A 136 -18.08 -31.15 -4.49
CA SER A 136 -19.48 -31.55 -4.70
C SER A 136 -20.20 -31.90 -3.40
N ASP A 137 -19.49 -32.37 -2.37
CA ASP A 137 -20.11 -32.70 -1.08
C ASP A 137 -20.69 -31.47 -0.38
N LEU A 138 -20.10 -30.28 -0.61
CA LEU A 138 -20.54 -29.03 0.02
C LEU A 138 -21.99 -28.66 -0.30
N ALA A 139 -22.53 -29.08 -1.44
CA ALA A 139 -23.92 -28.81 -1.82
C ALA A 139 -24.94 -29.40 -0.88
N ARG A 140 -24.57 -30.42 -0.06
CA ARG A 140 -25.42 -31.05 0.93
C ARG A 140 -25.36 -30.38 2.31
N HIS A 141 -24.53 -29.35 2.46
CA HIS A 141 -24.27 -28.70 3.74
C HIS A 141 -24.45 -27.18 3.67
N PRO A 142 -25.71 -26.70 3.45
CA PRO A 142 -25.99 -25.26 3.35
C PRO A 142 -25.79 -24.52 4.69
N GLU A 143 -25.64 -25.23 5.81
CA GLU A 143 -25.35 -24.66 7.12
C GLU A 143 -23.91 -24.20 7.32
N LEU A 144 -23.00 -24.57 6.41
CA LEU A 144 -21.60 -24.17 6.50
C LEU A 144 -21.43 -22.67 6.28
N VAL A 145 -20.49 -22.09 6.98
CA VAL A 145 -20.16 -20.67 6.93
C VAL A 145 -18.83 -20.48 6.17
N PRO A 146 -18.88 -20.17 4.87
CA PRO A 146 -17.69 -19.85 4.09
C PRO A 146 -17.17 -18.45 4.45
N GLY A 147 -15.85 -18.34 4.63
CA GLY A 147 -15.13 -17.08 4.71
C GLY A 147 -14.01 -17.10 3.70
N PHE A 148 -14.19 -16.44 2.56
CA PHE A 148 -13.24 -16.44 1.46
C PHE A 148 -12.51 -15.11 1.36
N SER A 149 -11.33 -15.11 0.73
CA SER A 149 -10.61 -13.89 0.46
C SER A 149 -11.46 -12.92 -0.37
N ASN A 150 -11.36 -11.62 -0.06
CA ASN A 150 -12.11 -10.60 -0.80
C ASN A 150 -11.86 -10.72 -2.30
N GLU A 151 -10.61 -11.03 -2.69
CA GLU A 151 -10.24 -11.21 -4.09
C GLU A 151 -10.98 -12.41 -4.70
N PHE A 152 -11.04 -13.56 -4.03
CA PHE A 152 -11.74 -14.76 -4.51
C PHE A 152 -13.25 -14.57 -4.64
N VAL A 153 -13.85 -13.80 -3.73
CA VAL A 153 -15.29 -13.49 -3.76
C VAL A 153 -15.67 -12.69 -5.01
N ASP A 154 -14.81 -11.75 -5.42
CA ASP A 154 -15.12 -10.80 -6.50
C ASP A 154 -14.58 -11.23 -7.88
N ARG A 155 -13.66 -12.21 -7.95
CA ARG A 155 -13.05 -12.67 -9.21
C ARG A 155 -14.02 -13.43 -10.08
N LYS A 156 -13.86 -13.28 -11.40
CA LYS A 156 -14.66 -14.00 -12.40
C LYS A 156 -14.41 -15.51 -12.39
N ASP A 157 -13.18 -15.93 -12.09
CA ASP A 157 -12.75 -17.32 -11.94
C ASP A 157 -12.77 -17.80 -10.48
N GLY A 158 -13.34 -17.01 -9.57
CA GLY A 158 -13.45 -17.27 -8.14
C GLY A 158 -14.82 -17.83 -7.73
N TRP A 159 -15.32 -17.36 -6.57
CA TRP A 159 -16.53 -17.88 -5.94
C TRP A 159 -17.76 -17.91 -6.84
N PRO A 160 -18.13 -16.83 -7.60
CA PRO A 160 -19.35 -16.86 -8.41
C PRO A 160 -19.37 -18.01 -9.41
N ALA A 161 -18.23 -18.26 -10.09
CA ALA A 161 -18.11 -19.35 -11.04
C ALA A 161 -18.07 -20.72 -10.36
N LEU A 162 -17.34 -20.85 -9.24
CA LEU A 162 -17.28 -22.07 -8.44
C LEU A 162 -18.67 -22.45 -7.91
N ALA A 163 -19.39 -21.49 -7.31
CA ALA A 163 -20.73 -21.70 -6.79
C ALA A 163 -21.69 -22.18 -7.89
N SER A 164 -21.63 -21.61 -9.09
CA SER A 164 -22.41 -22.05 -10.24
C SER A 164 -22.06 -23.47 -10.68
N ALA A 165 -20.75 -23.79 -10.79
CA ALA A 165 -20.26 -25.09 -11.26
C ALA A 165 -20.64 -26.25 -10.31
N TYR A 166 -20.62 -25.97 -9.02
CA TYR A 166 -20.88 -26.97 -7.96
C TYR A 166 -22.27 -26.89 -7.34
N GLY A 167 -23.12 -25.93 -7.74
CA GLY A 167 -24.48 -25.76 -7.19
C GLY A 167 -24.47 -25.25 -5.73
N LEU A 168 -23.50 -24.42 -5.35
CA LEU A 168 -23.30 -23.95 -3.98
C LEU A 168 -24.02 -22.62 -3.67
N THR A 169 -25.08 -22.31 -4.40
CA THR A 169 -25.79 -21.01 -4.33
C THR A 169 -26.47 -20.75 -2.97
N GLY A 170 -26.63 -21.79 -2.14
CA GLY A 170 -27.22 -21.69 -0.80
C GLY A 170 -26.23 -21.25 0.29
N LEU A 171 -24.94 -21.17 0.01
CA LEU A 171 -23.93 -20.78 0.97
C LEU A 171 -23.79 -19.25 1.05
N HIS A 172 -23.88 -18.70 2.26
CA HIS A 172 -23.71 -17.27 2.52
C HIS A 172 -22.23 -16.93 2.79
N VAL A 173 -21.53 -16.42 1.77
CA VAL A 173 -20.10 -16.12 1.83
C VAL A 173 -19.83 -14.80 2.54
N ARG A 174 -18.76 -14.78 3.36
CA ARG A 174 -18.16 -13.57 3.95
C ARG A 174 -16.83 -13.31 3.31
N GLY A 175 -16.60 -12.07 2.83
CA GLY A 175 -15.29 -11.61 2.39
C GLY A 175 -14.38 -11.32 3.59
N ILE A 176 -13.19 -11.90 3.61
CA ILE A 176 -12.19 -11.77 4.67
C ILE A 176 -10.82 -11.55 3.99
N ASP A 177 -9.87 -10.90 4.65
CA ASP A 177 -8.49 -10.90 4.19
C ASP A 177 -7.92 -12.32 4.20
N HIS A 178 -7.20 -12.72 3.14
CA HIS A 178 -6.70 -14.09 2.96
C HIS A 178 -5.91 -14.61 4.18
N ASP A 179 -4.98 -13.80 4.66
CA ASP A 179 -4.13 -14.18 5.81
C ASP A 179 -4.92 -14.26 7.13
N LEU A 180 -6.03 -13.52 7.25
CA LEU A 180 -6.91 -13.56 8.41
C LEU A 180 -7.92 -14.71 8.36
N ALA A 181 -8.28 -15.20 7.17
CA ALA A 181 -9.25 -16.28 6.99
C ALA A 181 -8.81 -17.58 7.68
N TYR A 182 -7.51 -17.92 7.64
CA TYR A 182 -6.98 -19.07 8.36
C TYR A 182 -7.19 -19.01 9.88
N ARG A 183 -7.11 -17.82 10.47
CA ARG A 183 -7.38 -17.63 11.91
C ARG A 183 -8.86 -17.79 12.21
N ALA A 184 -9.73 -17.24 11.37
CA ALA A 184 -11.18 -17.40 11.50
C ALA A 184 -11.57 -18.88 11.38
N LEU A 185 -10.89 -19.65 10.50
CA LEU A 185 -11.09 -21.08 10.34
C LEU A 185 -10.67 -21.88 11.60
N VAL A 186 -9.48 -21.58 12.13
CA VAL A 186 -8.96 -22.24 13.35
C VAL A 186 -9.79 -21.89 14.58
N SER A 187 -10.23 -20.63 14.72
CA SER A 187 -11.11 -20.17 15.81
C SER A 187 -12.58 -20.55 15.63
N ARG A 188 -12.90 -21.32 14.58
CA ARG A 188 -14.27 -21.83 14.29
C ARG A 188 -15.30 -20.75 14.01
N GLN A 189 -14.87 -19.58 13.54
CA GLN A 189 -15.77 -18.50 13.12
C GLN A 189 -16.28 -18.72 11.69
N ILE A 190 -15.53 -19.50 10.89
CA ILE A 190 -15.90 -19.98 9.56
C ILE A 190 -15.59 -21.48 9.45
N ASP A 191 -16.23 -22.16 8.50
CA ASP A 191 -16.05 -23.59 8.24
C ASP A 191 -15.14 -23.87 7.04
N LEU A 192 -15.14 -22.97 6.04
CA LEU A 192 -14.41 -23.08 4.78
C LEU A 192 -13.65 -21.80 4.48
N THR A 193 -12.51 -21.94 3.80
CA THR A 193 -11.81 -20.79 3.18
C THR A 193 -11.23 -21.19 1.84
N ASP A 194 -11.02 -20.23 0.93
CA ASP A 194 -10.14 -20.40 -0.20
C ASP A 194 -8.70 -20.47 0.30
N ALA A 195 -7.89 -21.27 -0.35
CA ALA A 195 -6.49 -21.50 -0.04
C ALA A 195 -5.70 -21.53 -1.35
N TYR A 196 -4.42 -21.28 -1.24
CA TYR A 196 -3.47 -21.59 -2.30
C TYR A 196 -2.76 -22.93 -1.99
N THR A 197 -2.49 -23.71 -3.04
CA THR A 197 -1.85 -25.04 -2.83
C THR A 197 -0.46 -24.97 -2.21
N THR A 198 0.16 -23.79 -2.24
CA THR A 198 1.47 -23.49 -1.62
C THR A 198 1.39 -22.91 -0.22
N ASP A 199 0.17 -22.71 0.35
CA ASP A 199 0.00 -22.10 1.67
C ASP A 199 0.56 -22.97 2.80
N ALA A 200 1.39 -22.36 3.64
CA ALA A 200 2.02 -23.00 4.78
C ALA A 200 1.02 -23.41 5.87
N GLU A 201 -0.09 -22.70 5.97
CA GLU A 201 -1.18 -22.87 6.93
C GLU A 201 -1.90 -24.21 6.78
N LEU A 202 -1.97 -24.75 5.57
CA LEU A 202 -2.63 -26.04 5.30
C LEU A 202 -2.06 -27.14 6.19
N ALA A 203 -0.75 -27.27 6.25
CA ALA A 203 -0.08 -28.26 7.10
C ALA A 203 -0.05 -27.82 8.58
N ALA A 204 0.25 -26.53 8.84
CA ALA A 204 0.44 -26.02 10.19
C ALA A 204 -0.82 -26.09 11.04
N TYR A 205 -2.00 -25.91 10.43
CA TYR A 205 -3.29 -25.93 11.16
C TYR A 205 -4.12 -27.20 10.94
N ASN A 206 -3.49 -28.26 10.40
CA ASN A 206 -4.15 -29.54 10.12
C ASN A 206 -5.45 -29.34 9.32
N LEU A 207 -5.33 -28.59 8.23
CA LEU A 207 -6.43 -28.34 7.30
C LEU A 207 -6.43 -29.41 6.21
N VAL A 208 -7.60 -29.70 5.67
CA VAL A 208 -7.78 -30.57 4.51
C VAL A 208 -8.23 -29.72 3.34
N VAL A 209 -7.59 -29.91 2.21
CA VAL A 209 -8.00 -29.41 0.91
C VAL A 209 -9.06 -30.35 0.36
N LEU A 210 -10.20 -29.81 -0.06
CA LEU A 210 -11.27 -30.58 -0.69
C LEU A 210 -10.88 -30.91 -2.13
N ASP A 211 -11.19 -32.15 -2.55
CA ASP A 211 -10.93 -32.60 -3.90
C ASP A 211 -11.83 -31.85 -4.92
N ASP A 212 -11.22 -31.28 -5.93
CA ASP A 212 -11.89 -30.62 -7.07
C ASP A 212 -12.35 -31.67 -8.09
N ASP A 213 -13.36 -32.45 -7.74
CA ASP A 213 -13.87 -33.61 -8.47
C ASP A 213 -14.42 -33.26 -9.88
N LYS A 214 -14.71 -31.97 -10.14
CA LYS A 214 -15.09 -31.48 -11.48
C LYS A 214 -13.95 -30.79 -12.23
N ARG A 215 -12.77 -30.70 -11.63
CA ARG A 215 -11.58 -30.05 -12.21
C ARG A 215 -11.86 -28.61 -12.64
N PHE A 216 -12.49 -27.86 -11.74
CA PHE A 216 -12.87 -26.48 -11.98
C PHE A 216 -11.64 -25.55 -12.00
N PHE A 217 -10.70 -25.74 -11.08
CA PHE A 217 -9.53 -24.88 -11.00
C PHE A 217 -8.49 -25.24 -12.04
N PRO A 218 -8.14 -24.31 -12.96
CA PRO A 218 -7.07 -24.54 -13.93
C PRO A 218 -5.69 -24.44 -13.27
N ARG A 219 -4.64 -24.69 -14.04
CA ARG A 219 -3.27 -24.47 -13.61
C ARG A 219 -2.99 -22.97 -13.55
N TYR A 220 -2.26 -22.58 -12.50
CA TYR A 220 -1.77 -21.23 -12.27
C TYR A 220 -0.24 -21.27 -12.17
N ASP A 221 0.44 -21.51 -13.30
CA ASP A 221 1.90 -21.59 -13.31
C ASP A 221 2.50 -20.21 -13.00
N ALA A 222 3.44 -20.18 -12.03
CA ALA A 222 4.08 -18.95 -11.59
C ALA A 222 5.06 -18.44 -12.65
N VAL A 223 4.95 -17.17 -13.01
CA VAL A 223 5.76 -16.49 -14.05
C VAL A 223 6.06 -15.06 -13.58
N TYR A 224 7.03 -14.40 -14.22
CA TYR A 224 7.17 -12.95 -14.13
C TYR A 224 6.59 -12.27 -15.36
N VAL A 225 5.75 -11.28 -15.13
CA VAL A 225 5.30 -10.32 -16.15
C VAL A 225 6.33 -9.19 -16.15
N MET A 226 6.90 -8.89 -17.29
CA MET A 226 7.94 -7.87 -17.47
C MET A 226 7.54 -6.91 -18.57
N ARG A 227 8.03 -5.69 -18.52
CA ARG A 227 7.95 -4.77 -19.66
C ARG A 227 8.72 -5.35 -20.86
N ALA A 228 8.22 -5.15 -22.06
CA ALA A 228 8.88 -5.65 -23.28
C ALA A 228 10.27 -4.99 -23.53
N ASP A 229 10.48 -3.78 -23.02
CA ASP A 229 11.73 -3.02 -23.14
C ASP A 229 12.64 -3.11 -21.90
N ILE A 230 12.44 -4.12 -21.05
CA ILE A 230 13.37 -4.45 -19.97
C ILE A 230 14.74 -4.82 -20.56
N SER A 231 15.84 -4.54 -19.85
CA SER A 231 17.17 -4.84 -20.37
C SER A 231 17.37 -6.34 -20.61
N ASP A 232 18.10 -6.72 -21.68
CA ASP A 232 18.39 -8.14 -21.99
C ASP A 232 19.05 -8.86 -20.82
N LYS A 233 19.90 -8.14 -20.08
CA LYS A 233 20.56 -8.65 -18.89
C LYS A 233 19.58 -8.96 -17.76
N ALA A 234 18.61 -8.07 -17.53
CA ALA A 234 17.56 -8.28 -16.56
C ALA A 234 16.65 -9.45 -16.98
N ARG A 235 16.24 -9.50 -18.25
CA ARG A 235 15.44 -10.59 -18.80
C ARG A 235 16.16 -11.95 -18.64
N ALA A 236 17.43 -12.03 -18.99
CA ALA A 236 18.22 -13.26 -18.83
C ALA A 236 18.33 -13.70 -17.35
N ALA A 237 18.49 -12.74 -16.42
CA ALA A 237 18.54 -13.03 -14.99
C ALA A 237 17.21 -13.61 -14.47
N ILE A 238 16.08 -13.09 -14.93
CA ILE A 238 14.76 -13.60 -14.56
C ILE A 238 14.46 -14.94 -15.24
N ASP A 239 14.80 -15.11 -16.52
CA ASP A 239 14.61 -16.36 -17.24
C ASP A 239 15.49 -17.51 -16.68
N ALA A 240 16.61 -17.19 -16.03
CA ALA A 240 17.44 -18.17 -15.32
C ALA A 240 16.76 -18.78 -14.08
N LEU A 241 15.67 -18.20 -13.60
CA LEU A 241 14.86 -18.75 -12.50
C LEU A 241 13.92 -19.87 -12.98
N ALA A 242 13.80 -20.10 -14.28
CA ALA A 242 12.91 -21.11 -14.86
C ALA A 242 13.18 -22.52 -14.27
N GLY A 243 12.12 -23.17 -13.78
CA GLY A 243 12.18 -24.52 -13.22
C GLY A 243 12.99 -24.65 -11.91
N THR A 244 13.45 -23.53 -11.31
CA THR A 244 14.30 -23.60 -10.09
C THR A 244 13.52 -23.66 -8.79
N ILE A 245 12.21 -23.38 -8.83
CA ILE A 245 11.30 -23.37 -7.68
C ILE A 245 10.14 -24.31 -7.99
N ASP A 246 10.16 -25.49 -7.41
CA ASP A 246 9.02 -26.41 -7.44
C ASP A 246 8.03 -26.11 -6.30
N GLU A 247 6.85 -26.74 -6.32
CA GLU A 247 5.80 -26.55 -5.33
C GLU A 247 6.26 -26.87 -3.89
N PRO A 248 6.95 -28.01 -3.61
CA PRO A 248 7.48 -28.27 -2.27
C PRO A 248 8.45 -27.20 -1.78
N LYS A 249 9.32 -26.69 -2.65
CA LYS A 249 10.25 -25.62 -2.33
C LYS A 249 9.52 -24.32 -2.02
N MET A 250 8.52 -23.96 -2.84
CA MET A 250 7.74 -22.74 -2.59
C MET A 250 6.96 -22.82 -1.27
N ARG A 251 6.33 -23.97 -0.99
CA ARG A 251 5.66 -24.23 0.30
C ARG A 251 6.63 -24.10 1.47
N SER A 252 7.85 -24.62 1.32
CA SER A 252 8.90 -24.51 2.35
C SER A 252 9.32 -23.05 2.57
N LEU A 253 9.45 -22.23 1.51
CA LEU A 253 9.77 -20.80 1.62
C LEU A 253 8.63 -20.02 2.31
N ASN A 254 7.38 -20.32 1.97
CA ASN A 254 6.21 -19.76 2.65
C ASN A 254 6.21 -20.13 4.14
N GLN A 255 6.49 -21.41 4.47
CA GLN A 255 6.58 -21.87 5.86
C GLN A 255 7.70 -21.17 6.64
N LEU A 256 8.86 -20.95 6.02
CA LEU A 256 9.99 -20.25 6.62
C LEU A 256 9.62 -18.84 7.06
N VAL A 257 8.87 -18.11 6.24
CA VAL A 257 8.43 -16.75 6.54
C VAL A 257 7.25 -16.75 7.52
N ARG A 258 6.20 -17.51 7.22
CA ARG A 258 4.94 -17.49 7.97
C ARG A 258 5.05 -18.10 9.37
N MET A 259 5.72 -19.23 9.47
CA MET A 259 5.86 -20.01 10.72
C MET A 259 7.22 -19.80 11.37
N GLY A 260 8.30 -19.78 10.56
CA GLY A 260 9.67 -19.58 11.04
C GLY A 260 10.01 -18.12 11.36
N LYS A 261 9.10 -17.15 11.07
CA LYS A 261 9.28 -15.70 11.29
C LYS A 261 10.57 -15.13 10.70
N GLN A 262 11.07 -15.77 9.64
CA GLN A 262 12.20 -15.27 8.87
C GLN A 262 11.74 -14.17 7.91
N SER A 263 12.66 -13.31 7.44
CA SER A 263 12.32 -12.31 6.44
C SER A 263 12.16 -12.94 5.06
N GLU A 264 11.34 -12.31 4.21
CA GLU A 264 11.17 -12.71 2.81
C GLU A 264 12.50 -12.61 2.03
N ALA A 265 13.36 -11.66 2.38
CA ALA A 265 14.70 -11.56 1.82
C ALA A 265 15.59 -12.75 2.19
N THR A 266 15.44 -13.31 3.41
CA THR A 266 16.12 -14.53 3.82
C THR A 266 15.61 -15.73 3.02
N ALA A 267 14.29 -15.87 2.86
CA ALA A 267 13.68 -16.90 2.04
C ALA A 267 14.16 -16.82 0.57
N ALA A 268 14.26 -15.61 0.01
CA ALA A 268 14.78 -15.39 -1.34
C ALA A 268 16.26 -15.82 -1.50
N ARG A 269 17.12 -15.47 -0.55
CA ARG A 269 18.52 -15.93 -0.54
C ARG A 269 18.62 -17.44 -0.53
N GLN A 270 17.78 -18.10 0.29
CA GLN A 270 17.73 -19.55 0.38
C GLN A 270 17.22 -20.18 -0.92
N ALA A 271 16.21 -19.60 -1.56
CA ALA A 271 15.71 -20.06 -2.85
C ALA A 271 16.80 -20.10 -3.91
N LEU A 272 17.72 -19.14 -3.89
CA LEU A 272 18.80 -18.98 -4.87
C LEU A 272 20.10 -19.68 -4.50
N SER A 273 20.28 -20.18 -3.27
CA SER A 273 21.54 -20.80 -2.83
C SER A 273 21.70 -22.27 -3.21
N GLY A 274 20.65 -22.92 -3.73
CA GLY A 274 20.69 -24.34 -4.15
C GLY A 274 20.93 -25.35 -3.03
N GLY A 275 20.94 -24.91 -1.76
CA GLY A 275 21.24 -25.74 -0.58
C GLY A 275 20.00 -26.15 0.19
N ALA A 276 20.11 -27.30 0.89
CA ALA A 276 19.12 -27.80 1.83
C ALA A 276 18.77 -26.74 2.89
N ILE A 277 17.54 -26.79 3.37
CA ILE A 277 17.00 -25.93 4.44
C ILE A 277 17.89 -26.11 5.68
N GLY A 278 18.88 -25.27 5.82
CA GLY A 278 19.86 -25.31 6.92
C GLY A 278 19.66 -24.10 7.84
N GLY A 279 19.64 -24.40 9.11
CA GLY A 279 19.37 -23.65 10.31
C GLY A 279 19.68 -22.16 10.45
N PRO A 280 19.43 -21.59 11.63
CA PRO A 280 19.60 -20.17 11.91
C PRO A 280 21.09 -19.81 11.94
N GLY A 281 21.61 -19.32 10.80
CA GLY A 281 23.01 -18.97 10.72
C GLY A 281 23.40 -18.32 9.42
N ALA A 282 23.02 -17.07 9.25
CA ALA A 282 23.78 -16.02 8.56
C ALA A 282 23.02 -14.69 8.73
N GLU A 283 23.22 -14.03 9.84
CA GLU A 283 22.99 -12.60 9.98
C GLU A 283 24.00 -11.87 9.10
N SER A 284 23.73 -11.73 7.83
CA SER A 284 24.54 -10.92 6.95
C SER A 284 23.66 -9.85 6.30
N GLY A 285 23.68 -8.67 6.89
CA GLY A 285 23.30 -7.44 6.22
C GLY A 285 21.84 -6.98 6.35
N GLU A 286 20.99 -7.57 7.20
CA GLU A 286 19.71 -6.90 7.49
C GLU A 286 19.98 -5.63 8.30
N PRO A 287 19.36 -4.49 7.91
CA PRO A 287 19.50 -3.26 8.67
C PRO A 287 19.01 -3.48 10.10
N SER A 288 19.71 -2.93 11.08
CA SER A 288 19.29 -3.03 12.48
C SER A 288 17.86 -2.50 12.64
N ARG A 289 17.16 -2.96 13.69
CA ARG A 289 15.80 -2.46 13.99
C ARG A 289 15.75 -0.94 14.05
N TRP A 290 16.77 -0.31 14.62
CA TRP A 290 16.86 1.14 14.72
C TRP A 290 17.05 1.80 13.36
N GLN A 291 17.86 1.23 12.47
CA GLN A 291 18.01 1.74 11.10
C GLN A 291 16.69 1.66 10.35
N ARG A 292 15.96 0.53 10.44
CA ARG A 292 14.63 0.41 9.83
C ARG A 292 13.66 1.48 10.35
N ILE A 293 13.61 1.70 11.68
CA ILE A 293 12.75 2.73 12.27
C ILE A 293 13.14 4.13 11.77
N LEU A 294 14.44 4.45 11.70
CA LEU A 294 14.91 5.75 11.21
C LEU A 294 14.56 5.97 9.74
N ASP A 295 14.78 4.97 8.88
CA ASP A 295 14.43 5.03 7.46
C ASP A 295 12.92 5.26 7.27
N ARG A 296 12.10 4.51 8.01
CA ARG A 296 10.63 4.68 8.00
C ARG A 296 10.18 6.03 8.55
N THR A 297 10.91 6.56 9.53
CA THR A 297 10.67 7.91 10.06
C THR A 297 10.91 8.96 8.99
N ALA A 298 12.03 8.86 8.29
CA ALA A 298 12.37 9.80 7.22
C ALA A 298 11.35 9.76 6.07
N GLU A 299 10.98 8.55 5.61
CA GLU A 299 9.94 8.36 4.60
C GLU A 299 8.59 8.98 5.04
N HIS A 300 8.17 8.67 6.27
CA HIS A 300 6.91 9.15 6.82
C HIS A 300 6.85 10.66 6.97
N LEU A 301 7.92 11.25 7.51
CA LEU A 301 8.05 12.71 7.63
C LEU A 301 8.06 13.39 6.26
N ALA A 302 8.73 12.81 5.27
CA ALA A 302 8.76 13.37 3.92
C ALA A 302 7.36 13.43 3.30
N LEU A 303 6.54 12.38 3.44
CA LEU A 303 5.15 12.35 2.97
C LEU A 303 4.30 13.42 3.66
N VAL A 304 4.36 13.48 5.00
CA VAL A 304 3.57 14.43 5.81
C VAL A 304 4.00 15.87 5.53
N ALA A 305 5.31 16.14 5.52
CA ALA A 305 5.82 17.49 5.29
C ALA A 305 5.48 18.01 3.89
N ALA A 306 5.66 17.18 2.86
CA ALA A 306 5.31 17.58 1.48
C ALA A 306 3.82 17.89 1.35
N ALA A 307 2.95 17.05 1.91
CA ALA A 307 1.50 17.27 1.88
C ALA A 307 1.08 18.52 2.66
N LEU A 308 1.64 18.72 3.86
CA LEU A 308 1.31 19.85 4.71
C LEU A 308 1.80 21.17 4.11
N LEU A 309 3.00 21.21 3.54
CA LEU A 309 3.52 22.39 2.84
C LEU A 309 2.63 22.77 1.65
N ALA A 310 2.25 21.79 0.83
CA ALA A 310 1.30 22.04 -0.26
C ALA A 310 -0.05 22.54 0.25
N ALA A 311 -0.55 21.96 1.34
CA ALA A 311 -1.81 22.38 1.96
C ALA A 311 -1.73 23.79 2.52
N LEU A 312 -0.64 24.19 3.15
CA LEU A 312 -0.44 25.56 3.65
C LEU A 312 -0.47 26.59 2.52
N LEU A 313 0.24 26.30 1.42
CA LEU A 313 0.31 27.19 0.26
C LEU A 313 -1.06 27.44 -0.38
N VAL A 314 -1.98 26.48 -0.32
CA VAL A 314 -3.32 26.59 -0.91
C VAL A 314 -4.36 27.01 0.12
N ALA A 315 -4.37 26.38 1.31
CA ALA A 315 -5.44 26.56 2.29
C ALA A 315 -5.39 27.91 3.01
N LEU A 316 -4.21 28.48 3.26
CA LEU A 316 -4.11 29.80 3.90
C LEU A 316 -4.70 30.91 3.00
N PRO A 317 -4.31 31.05 1.71
CA PRO A 317 -4.96 32.01 0.82
C PRO A 317 -6.46 31.77 0.65
N LEU A 318 -6.88 30.50 0.53
CA LEU A 318 -8.31 30.15 0.44
C LEU A 318 -9.06 30.54 1.71
N GLY A 319 -8.48 30.33 2.89
CA GLY A 319 -9.07 30.72 4.17
C GLY A 319 -9.21 32.24 4.32
N VAL A 320 -8.18 32.98 3.88
CA VAL A 320 -8.24 34.46 3.85
C VAL A 320 -9.32 34.94 2.87
N LEU A 321 -9.37 34.39 1.66
CA LEU A 321 -10.38 34.72 0.65
C LEU A 321 -11.79 34.38 1.16
N ALA A 322 -11.94 33.24 1.82
CA ALA A 322 -13.20 32.82 2.42
C ALA A 322 -13.69 33.79 3.51
N ALA A 323 -12.77 34.35 4.31
CA ALA A 323 -13.10 35.31 5.34
C ALA A 323 -13.50 36.69 4.74
N GLN A 324 -12.89 37.09 3.63
CA GLN A 324 -13.16 38.39 2.98
C GLN A 324 -14.43 38.39 2.16
N GLN A 325 -14.88 37.25 1.63
CA GLN A 325 -16.03 37.18 0.70
C GLN A 325 -16.98 36.04 1.12
N ARG A 326 -18.11 36.40 1.73
CA ARG A 326 -19.08 35.44 2.30
C ARG A 326 -19.53 34.35 1.32
N ARG A 327 -19.81 34.69 0.05
CA ARG A 327 -20.25 33.72 -0.97
C ARG A 327 -19.14 32.71 -1.29
N ILE A 328 -17.90 33.19 -1.45
CA ILE A 328 -16.74 32.35 -1.70
C ILE A 328 -16.45 31.50 -0.46
N GLY A 329 -16.54 32.07 0.74
CA GLY A 329 -16.36 31.38 2.00
C GLY A 329 -17.28 30.16 2.14
N THR A 330 -18.58 30.36 1.86
CA THR A 330 -19.55 29.26 1.89
C THR A 330 -19.17 28.15 0.89
N ALA A 331 -18.79 28.50 -0.33
CA ALA A 331 -18.42 27.53 -1.35
C ALA A 331 -17.10 26.78 -1.00
N VAL A 332 -16.07 27.50 -0.57
CA VAL A 332 -14.77 26.93 -0.19
C VAL A 332 -14.92 25.98 0.99
N LEU A 333 -15.64 26.37 2.03
CA LEU A 333 -15.88 25.51 3.20
C LEU A 333 -16.73 24.28 2.83
N ALA A 334 -17.73 24.44 1.96
CA ALA A 334 -18.52 23.32 1.48
C ALA A 334 -17.68 22.33 0.67
N VAL A 335 -16.90 22.80 -0.30
CA VAL A 335 -16.04 21.95 -1.14
C VAL A 335 -15.00 21.21 -0.30
N THR A 336 -14.26 21.94 0.55
CA THR A 336 -13.25 21.32 1.42
C THR A 336 -13.88 20.34 2.43
N GLY A 337 -15.10 20.64 2.90
CA GLY A 337 -15.89 19.73 3.74
C GLY A 337 -16.25 18.45 3.02
N VAL A 338 -16.76 18.53 1.78
CA VAL A 338 -17.10 17.34 0.97
C VAL A 338 -15.86 16.50 0.71
N LEU A 339 -14.72 17.11 0.37
CA LEU A 339 -13.47 16.37 0.15
C LEU A 339 -13.06 15.52 1.35
N GLN A 340 -13.30 15.99 2.56
CA GLN A 340 -12.96 15.26 3.79
C GLN A 340 -13.94 14.10 4.10
N THR A 341 -15.12 14.06 3.46
CA THR A 341 -16.06 12.93 3.64
C THR A 341 -15.73 11.72 2.77
N ILE A 342 -14.86 11.88 1.76
CA ILE A 342 -14.45 10.77 0.91
C ILE A 342 -13.65 9.77 1.76
N PRO A 343 -13.98 8.46 1.78
CA PRO A 343 -13.18 7.48 2.50
C PRO A 343 -11.73 7.46 2.01
N SER A 344 -10.76 7.54 2.93
CA SER A 344 -9.33 7.69 2.57
C SER A 344 -8.80 6.56 1.69
N LEU A 345 -9.16 5.30 1.98
CA LEU A 345 -8.77 4.17 1.14
C LEU A 345 -9.35 4.26 -0.28
N ALA A 346 -10.62 4.69 -0.40
CA ALA A 346 -11.23 4.88 -1.72
C ALA A 346 -10.51 6.00 -2.50
N LEU A 347 -10.16 7.10 -1.83
CA LEU A 347 -9.42 8.20 -2.45
C LEU A 347 -8.05 7.73 -2.96
N PHE A 348 -7.29 6.95 -2.17
CA PHE A 348 -6.02 6.40 -2.62
C PHE A 348 -6.17 5.57 -3.90
N VAL A 349 -7.15 4.66 -3.94
CA VAL A 349 -7.40 3.79 -5.11
C VAL A 349 -7.80 4.60 -6.35
N VAL A 350 -8.68 5.59 -6.19
CA VAL A 350 -9.10 6.48 -7.29
C VAL A 350 -7.94 7.32 -7.85
N LEU A 351 -6.95 7.65 -7.03
CA LEU A 351 -5.79 8.42 -7.47
C LEU A 351 -4.74 7.59 -8.20
N ILE A 352 -4.73 6.25 -8.06
CA ILE A 352 -3.75 5.37 -8.73
C ILE A 352 -3.72 5.58 -10.26
N PRO A 353 -4.83 5.57 -11.00
CA PRO A 353 -4.80 5.77 -12.45
C PRO A 353 -4.23 7.13 -12.87
N LEU A 354 -4.36 8.16 -12.03
CA LEU A 354 -3.94 9.54 -12.32
C LEU A 354 -2.48 9.80 -11.92
N LEU A 355 -2.09 9.36 -10.73
CA LEU A 355 -0.81 9.70 -10.10
C LEU A 355 0.13 8.50 -9.95
N GLY A 356 -0.34 7.30 -10.27
CA GLY A 356 0.39 6.04 -10.06
C GLY A 356 0.29 5.55 -8.62
N ILE A 357 1.19 4.63 -8.27
CA ILE A 357 1.30 4.03 -6.93
C ILE A 357 2.41 4.71 -6.11
N GLY A 358 2.33 4.62 -4.78
CA GLY A 358 3.38 5.09 -3.88
C GLY A 358 3.18 6.50 -3.34
N ALA A 359 4.26 7.29 -3.30
CA ALA A 359 4.28 8.57 -2.59
C ALA A 359 3.36 9.65 -3.20
N ALA A 360 3.27 9.75 -4.54
CA ALA A 360 2.54 10.83 -5.20
C ALA A 360 1.03 10.85 -4.85
N PRO A 361 0.25 9.76 -5.04
CA PRO A 361 -1.16 9.74 -4.65
C PRO A 361 -1.34 9.89 -3.13
N THR A 362 -0.40 9.40 -2.32
CA THR A 362 -0.43 9.56 -0.86
C THR A 362 -0.30 11.02 -0.48
N ILE A 363 0.72 11.73 -0.98
CA ILE A 363 0.92 13.16 -0.72
C ILE A 363 -0.31 13.96 -1.15
N PHE A 364 -0.88 13.65 -2.32
CA PHE A 364 -2.05 14.37 -2.82
C PHE A 364 -3.30 14.12 -1.96
N ALA A 365 -3.53 12.90 -1.52
CA ALA A 365 -4.64 12.60 -0.60
C ALA A 365 -4.46 13.31 0.75
N LEU A 366 -3.27 13.23 1.36
CA LEU A 366 -2.96 13.94 2.61
C LEU A 366 -3.13 15.46 2.46
N PHE A 367 -2.72 16.02 1.33
CA PHE A 367 -2.94 17.42 0.98
C PHE A 367 -4.43 17.76 1.00
N LEU A 368 -5.29 16.99 0.31
CA LEU A 368 -6.74 17.23 0.29
C LEU A 368 -7.36 17.19 1.69
N TYR A 369 -6.99 16.21 2.52
CA TYR A 369 -7.51 16.09 3.89
C TYR A 369 -7.03 17.21 4.81
N SER A 370 -5.86 17.79 4.53
CA SER A 370 -5.31 18.91 5.30
C SER A 370 -5.97 20.25 4.98
N LEU A 371 -6.67 20.36 3.84
CA LEU A 371 -7.28 21.63 3.42
C LEU A 371 -8.33 22.14 4.41
N LEU A 372 -9.31 21.30 4.78
CA LEU A 372 -10.45 21.75 5.59
C LEU A 372 -10.03 22.29 6.96
N PRO A 373 -9.20 21.59 7.78
CA PRO A 373 -8.79 22.12 9.08
C PRO A 373 -8.10 23.48 8.96
N ILE A 374 -7.22 23.65 7.97
CA ILE A 374 -6.48 24.90 7.78
C ILE A 374 -7.40 26.02 7.28
N VAL A 375 -8.20 25.76 6.24
CA VAL A 375 -9.16 26.75 5.69
C VAL A 375 -10.16 27.20 6.75
N ARG A 376 -10.77 26.24 7.46
CA ARG A 376 -11.81 26.50 8.46
C ARG A 376 -11.28 27.33 9.62
N ASN A 377 -10.10 26.99 10.14
CA ASN A 377 -9.50 27.73 11.25
C ASN A 377 -8.97 29.10 10.81
N THR A 378 -8.43 29.23 9.59
CA THR A 378 -8.04 30.54 9.03
C THR A 378 -9.27 31.44 8.87
N HIS A 379 -10.36 30.93 8.29
CA HIS A 379 -11.62 31.64 8.17
C HIS A 379 -12.16 32.05 9.54
N ALA A 380 -12.25 31.12 10.50
CA ALA A 380 -12.76 31.36 11.84
C ALA A 380 -11.92 32.38 12.61
N GLY A 381 -10.59 32.30 12.52
CA GLY A 381 -9.67 33.22 13.17
C GLY A 381 -9.82 34.64 12.65
N LEU A 382 -10.00 34.83 11.34
CA LEU A 382 -10.15 36.13 10.73
C LEU A 382 -11.57 36.74 10.99
N THR A 383 -12.63 35.94 10.87
CA THR A 383 -13.99 36.39 11.11
C THR A 383 -14.34 36.59 12.58
N GLY A 384 -13.57 35.99 13.48
CA GLY A 384 -13.70 36.10 14.92
C GLY A 384 -13.08 37.38 15.53
N ILE A 385 -12.40 38.21 14.71
CA ILE A 385 -11.82 39.46 15.18
C ILE A 385 -12.93 40.48 15.52
N ALA A 386 -12.83 41.07 16.70
CA ALA A 386 -13.82 42.09 17.13
C ALA A 386 -13.92 43.27 16.14
N PRO A 387 -15.11 43.62 15.65
CA PRO A 387 -15.26 44.70 14.68
C PRO A 387 -14.61 46.02 15.11
N ALA A 388 -14.67 46.37 16.40
CA ALA A 388 -14.06 47.59 16.93
C ALA A 388 -12.54 47.69 16.68
N LEU A 389 -11.84 46.54 16.61
CA LEU A 389 -10.40 46.51 16.26
C LEU A 389 -10.18 46.83 14.78
N LEU A 390 -11.09 46.34 13.92
CA LEU A 390 -11.03 46.59 12.48
C LEU A 390 -11.36 48.03 12.18
N ASP A 391 -12.39 48.60 12.83
CA ASP A 391 -12.77 50.01 12.71
C ASP A 391 -11.64 50.95 13.18
N SER A 392 -10.95 50.60 14.28
CA SER A 392 -9.81 51.35 14.76
C SER A 392 -8.62 51.32 13.77
N ALA A 393 -8.40 50.16 13.12
CA ALA A 393 -7.36 50.05 12.10
C ALA A 393 -7.69 50.88 10.84
N ASP A 394 -8.97 50.93 10.43
CA ASP A 394 -9.44 51.75 9.33
C ASP A 394 -9.38 53.26 9.66
N ALA A 395 -9.69 53.64 10.88
CA ALA A 395 -9.55 55.03 11.36
C ALA A 395 -8.08 55.52 11.37
N LEU A 396 -7.13 54.62 11.56
CA LEU A 396 -5.69 54.89 11.44
C LEU A 396 -5.21 54.97 9.96
N GLY A 397 -6.09 54.82 9.00
CA GLY A 397 -5.77 54.94 7.56
C GLY A 397 -5.06 53.73 6.99
N LEU A 398 -5.13 52.54 7.64
CA LEU A 398 -4.51 51.34 7.11
C LEU A 398 -5.21 50.85 5.83
N THR A 399 -4.47 50.63 4.75
CA THR A 399 -5.00 49.97 3.56
C THR A 399 -5.37 48.52 3.86
N ARG A 400 -6.34 47.94 3.13
CA ARG A 400 -6.76 46.53 3.32
C ARG A 400 -5.62 45.55 3.40
N PRO A 401 -4.60 45.56 2.52
CA PRO A 401 -3.44 44.63 2.64
C PRO A 401 -2.59 44.88 3.89
N ALA A 402 -2.43 46.16 4.29
CA ALA A 402 -1.69 46.51 5.49
C ALA A 402 -2.44 46.07 6.77
N ARG A 403 -3.77 46.27 6.80
CA ARG A 403 -4.63 45.79 7.89
C ARG A 403 -4.58 44.26 8.01
N LEU A 404 -4.74 43.55 6.89
CA LEU A 404 -4.64 42.09 6.89
C LEU A 404 -3.29 41.61 7.46
N ARG A 405 -2.16 42.14 6.98
CA ARG A 405 -0.86 41.70 7.35
C ARG A 405 -0.42 42.10 8.76
N ARG A 406 -0.79 43.31 9.22
CA ARG A 406 -0.30 43.88 10.49
C ARG A 406 -1.26 43.67 11.67
N ILE A 407 -2.55 43.46 11.41
CA ILE A 407 -3.57 43.35 12.43
C ILE A 407 -4.30 42.00 12.38
N GLU A 408 -4.93 41.68 11.25
CA GLU A 408 -5.83 40.55 11.16
C GLU A 408 -5.09 39.21 11.27
N LEU A 409 -4.01 38.99 10.48
CA LEU A 409 -3.24 37.74 10.52
C LEU A 409 -2.56 37.52 11.88
N PRO A 410 -1.90 38.49 12.53
CA PRO A 410 -1.36 38.32 13.86
C PRO A 410 -2.43 38.00 14.92
N LEU A 411 -3.61 38.58 14.85
CA LEU A 411 -4.72 38.30 15.77
C LEU A 411 -5.33 36.90 15.52
N ALA A 412 -5.40 36.48 14.27
CA ALA A 412 -5.92 35.17 13.87
C ALA A 412 -4.91 34.04 14.05
N LEU A 413 -3.61 34.36 14.25
CA LEU A 413 -2.52 33.38 14.26
C LEU A 413 -2.74 32.21 15.23
N PRO A 414 -3.24 32.36 16.47
CA PRO A 414 -3.50 31.23 17.36
C PRO A 414 -4.48 30.23 16.75
N THR A 415 -5.56 30.73 16.17
CA THR A 415 -6.59 29.88 15.54
C THR A 415 -6.06 29.22 14.26
N ILE A 416 -5.28 29.96 13.45
CA ILE A 416 -4.63 29.41 12.25
C ILE A 416 -3.69 28.28 12.64
N LEU A 417 -2.82 28.47 13.63
CA LEU A 417 -1.88 27.44 14.11
C LEU A 417 -2.62 26.21 14.66
N ALA A 418 -3.74 26.38 15.35
CA ALA A 418 -4.59 25.26 15.77
C ALA A 418 -5.11 24.45 14.59
N GLY A 419 -5.48 25.09 13.48
CA GLY A 419 -5.87 24.42 12.24
C GLY A 419 -4.73 23.64 11.58
N VAL A 420 -3.55 24.25 11.53
CA VAL A 420 -2.33 23.59 10.98
C VAL A 420 -1.91 22.41 11.85
N ARG A 421 -1.94 22.54 13.17
CA ARG A 421 -1.68 21.45 14.12
C ARG A 421 -2.62 20.27 13.87
N THR A 422 -3.94 20.55 13.80
CA THR A 422 -4.93 19.51 13.54
C THR A 422 -4.67 18.80 12.22
N ALA A 423 -4.37 19.56 11.14
CA ALA A 423 -4.03 19.00 9.85
C ALA A 423 -2.76 18.10 9.91
N ALA A 424 -1.72 18.54 10.62
CA ALA A 424 -0.47 17.80 10.76
C ALA A 424 -0.68 16.47 11.51
N VAL A 425 -1.42 16.47 12.62
CA VAL A 425 -1.71 15.25 13.40
C VAL A 425 -2.55 14.26 12.57
N ILE A 426 -3.58 14.75 11.85
CA ILE A 426 -4.39 13.93 10.94
C ILE A 426 -3.51 13.33 9.85
N ALA A 427 -2.62 14.14 9.24
CA ALA A 427 -1.74 13.68 8.18
C ALA A 427 -0.78 12.56 8.63
N VAL A 428 -0.23 12.64 9.87
CA VAL A 428 0.59 11.55 10.43
C VAL A 428 -0.19 10.25 10.53
N GLY A 429 -1.42 10.28 11.04
CA GLY A 429 -2.27 9.10 11.12
C GLY A 429 -2.59 8.51 9.74
N LEU A 430 -3.06 9.37 8.81
CA LEU A 430 -3.47 8.96 7.47
C LEU A 430 -2.29 8.48 6.59
N ALA A 431 -1.08 9.01 6.80
CA ALA A 431 0.09 8.59 6.05
C ALA A 431 0.43 7.09 6.25
N THR A 432 0.02 6.48 7.38
CA THR A 432 0.17 5.04 7.59
C THR A 432 -0.63 4.23 6.57
N LEU A 433 -1.79 4.72 6.14
CA LEU A 433 -2.62 4.07 5.12
C LEU A 433 -2.00 4.12 3.72
N GLY A 434 -1.09 5.08 3.46
CA GLY A 434 -0.34 5.15 2.21
C GLY A 434 0.50 3.89 1.91
N ALA A 435 0.84 3.12 2.95
CA ALA A 435 1.55 1.85 2.78
C ALA A 435 0.73 0.82 1.98
N VAL A 436 -0.61 0.88 1.99
CA VAL A 436 -1.50 0.02 1.20
C VAL A 436 -1.23 0.16 -0.30
N ILE A 437 -0.80 1.33 -0.73
CA ILE A 437 -0.45 1.63 -2.13
C ILE A 437 1.06 1.80 -2.33
N GLY A 438 1.88 1.29 -1.41
CA GLY A 438 3.33 1.23 -1.52
C GLY A 438 4.06 2.55 -1.27
N ALA A 439 3.49 3.48 -0.50
CA ALA A 439 4.15 4.74 -0.16
C ALA A 439 5.24 4.62 0.91
N GLY A 440 5.35 3.47 1.57
CA GLY A 440 6.33 3.27 2.65
C GLY A 440 5.89 3.83 4.01
N GLY A 441 6.85 4.32 4.77
CA GLY A 441 6.62 4.90 6.10
C GLY A 441 6.20 3.88 7.16
N TYR A 442 5.68 4.36 8.28
CA TYR A 442 5.30 3.51 9.42
C TYR A 442 4.15 2.52 9.14
N GLY A 443 3.34 2.77 8.13
CA GLY A 443 2.28 1.83 7.73
C GLY A 443 2.81 0.50 7.21
N GLN A 444 4.01 0.46 6.63
CA GLN A 444 4.57 -0.76 6.05
C GLN A 444 4.85 -1.86 7.08
N PRO A 445 5.56 -1.62 8.20
CA PRO A 445 5.71 -2.64 9.24
C PRO A 445 4.38 -3.02 9.90
N ILE A 446 3.41 -2.10 10.00
CA ILE A 446 2.07 -2.41 10.51
C ILE A 446 1.38 -3.45 9.59
N LEU A 447 1.31 -3.18 8.29
CA LEU A 447 0.67 -4.11 7.33
C LEU A 447 1.41 -5.45 7.25
N THR A 448 2.75 -5.42 7.22
CA THR A 448 3.56 -6.64 7.25
C THR A 448 3.33 -7.43 8.53
N GLY A 449 3.27 -6.75 9.67
CA GLY A 449 3.01 -7.37 10.97
C GLY A 449 1.62 -7.99 11.07
N ILE A 450 0.59 -7.38 10.48
CA ILE A 450 -0.76 -7.94 10.39
C ILE A 450 -0.71 -9.23 9.57
N ARG A 451 -0.11 -9.22 8.38
CA ARG A 451 0.03 -10.39 7.50
C ARG A 451 0.78 -11.54 8.17
N LEU A 452 1.93 -11.24 8.78
CA LEU A 452 2.78 -12.25 9.44
C LEU A 452 2.33 -12.59 10.87
N ASN A 453 1.20 -12.06 11.34
CA ASN A 453 0.76 -12.21 12.73
C ASN A 453 1.86 -11.88 13.75
N SER A 454 2.61 -10.82 13.50
CA SER A 454 3.74 -10.41 14.30
C SER A 454 3.45 -9.12 15.06
N THR A 455 3.01 -9.24 16.32
CA THR A 455 2.81 -8.07 17.18
C THR A 455 4.05 -7.17 17.27
N PRO A 456 5.30 -7.72 17.36
CA PRO A 456 6.50 -6.87 17.36
C PRO A 456 6.63 -5.99 16.11
N LEU A 457 6.30 -6.50 14.92
CA LEU A 457 6.32 -5.72 13.67
C LEU A 457 5.21 -4.66 13.64
N ILE A 458 4.01 -4.99 14.11
CA ILE A 458 2.92 -4.01 14.23
C ILE A 458 3.37 -2.86 15.13
N LEU A 459 3.97 -3.17 16.28
CA LEU A 459 4.45 -2.15 17.22
C LEU A 459 5.65 -1.37 16.67
N GLU A 460 6.48 -1.96 15.82
CA GLU A 460 7.59 -1.27 15.14
C GLU A 460 7.12 -0.10 14.26
N GLY A 461 5.89 -0.16 13.76
CA GLY A 461 5.27 0.95 13.02
C GLY A 461 4.33 1.80 13.88
N ALA A 462 3.46 1.17 14.68
CA ALA A 462 2.41 1.86 15.40
C ALA A 462 2.94 2.76 16.54
N VAL A 463 3.95 2.29 17.29
CA VAL A 463 4.52 3.07 18.39
C VAL A 463 5.23 4.33 17.88
N PRO A 464 6.15 4.26 16.88
CA PRO A 464 6.77 5.48 16.36
C PRO A 464 5.75 6.43 15.71
N ALA A 465 4.70 5.92 15.04
CA ALA A 465 3.65 6.79 14.49
C ALA A 465 2.92 7.57 15.59
N ALA A 466 2.55 6.91 16.68
CA ALA A 466 1.91 7.55 17.83
C ALA A 466 2.84 8.57 18.52
N VAL A 467 4.10 8.19 18.71
CA VAL A 467 5.11 9.09 19.29
C VAL A 467 5.32 10.32 18.41
N LEU A 468 5.41 10.14 17.08
CA LEU A 468 5.54 11.24 16.14
C LEU A 468 4.32 12.19 16.20
N ALA A 469 3.11 11.66 16.28
CA ALA A 469 1.89 12.49 16.43
C ALA A 469 1.96 13.33 17.72
N LEU A 470 2.38 12.74 18.84
CA LEU A 470 2.56 13.47 20.12
C LEU A 470 3.69 14.51 20.04
N LEU A 471 4.80 14.19 19.36
CA LEU A 471 5.90 15.14 19.16
C LEU A 471 5.46 16.34 18.32
N ILE A 472 4.67 16.12 17.27
CA ILE A 472 4.10 17.19 16.46
C ILE A 472 3.13 18.05 17.29
N GLU A 473 2.25 17.43 18.09
CA GLU A 473 1.36 18.15 19.01
C GLU A 473 2.16 19.05 19.96
N GLY A 474 3.22 18.50 20.59
CA GLY A 474 4.11 19.25 21.46
C GLY A 474 4.88 20.37 20.75
N LEU A 475 5.36 20.10 19.53
CA LEU A 475 6.06 21.09 18.69
C LEU A 475 5.15 22.29 18.38
N PHE A 476 3.91 22.04 17.96
CA PHE A 476 2.96 23.13 17.70
C PHE A 476 2.63 23.92 18.95
N THR A 477 2.54 23.26 20.12
CA THR A 477 2.38 23.96 21.41
C THR A 477 3.56 24.88 21.70
N LEU A 478 4.78 24.49 21.39
CA LEU A 478 5.97 25.34 21.51
C LEU A 478 5.93 26.49 20.50
N ILE A 479 5.59 26.21 19.24
CA ILE A 479 5.45 27.23 18.19
C ILE A 479 4.40 28.27 18.59
N GLU A 480 3.25 27.85 19.13
CA GLU A 480 2.20 28.75 19.61
C GLU A 480 2.73 29.68 20.71
N ARG A 481 3.46 29.14 21.68
CA ARG A 481 4.05 29.95 22.76
C ARG A 481 5.05 30.98 22.25
N TRP A 482 5.75 30.69 21.18
CA TRP A 482 6.78 31.53 20.60
C TRP A 482 6.22 32.55 19.61
N ALA A 483 5.33 32.11 18.74
CA ALA A 483 4.79 32.91 17.63
C ALA A 483 3.62 33.81 18.07
N VAL A 484 2.88 33.44 19.13
CA VAL A 484 1.71 34.18 19.59
C VAL A 484 2.12 35.22 20.66
N PRO A 485 1.84 36.51 20.45
CA PRO A 485 2.09 37.53 21.45
C PRO A 485 1.47 37.19 22.82
N ARG A 486 2.18 37.48 23.92
CA ARG A 486 1.75 37.11 25.28
C ARG A 486 0.31 37.54 25.65
N GLY A 487 -0.17 38.65 25.10
CA GLY A 487 -1.55 39.15 25.32
C GLY A 487 -2.64 38.34 24.62
N LEU A 488 -2.29 37.50 23.64
CA LEU A 488 -3.22 36.68 22.86
C LEU A 488 -3.12 35.18 23.22
N GLN A 489 -2.21 34.82 24.12
CA GLN A 489 -2.07 33.43 24.56
C GLN A 489 -3.27 33.04 25.42
N PRO A 490 -3.82 31.82 25.25
CA PRO A 490 -4.87 31.30 26.12
C PRO A 490 -4.36 31.33 27.56
N ARG A 491 -5.11 31.98 28.48
CA ARG A 491 -4.79 31.88 29.89
C ARG A 491 -4.89 30.42 30.32
N ALA A 492 -3.78 29.86 30.81
CA ALA A 492 -3.83 28.53 31.43
C ALA A 492 -4.95 28.57 32.47
N ALA A 493 -5.94 27.70 32.33
CA ALA A 493 -6.94 27.52 33.38
C ALA A 493 -6.17 27.13 34.66
N ARG A 494 -6.25 28.03 35.66
CA ARG A 494 -5.72 27.78 37.03
C ARG A 494 -6.60 26.78 37.75
#